data_b2ae1548640b3ea872f5b484d916a11d
#
_entry.id   b2ae1548640b3ea872f5b484d916a11d
#
_cell.length_a   1.000
_cell.length_b   1.000
_cell.length_c   1.000
_cell.angle_alpha   90.00
_cell.angle_beta   90.00
_cell.angle_gamma   90.00
#
_symmetry.space_group_name_H-M   'P 1'
#
loop_
_entity.id
_entity.type
_entity.pdbx_description
1 polymer ?
#
loop_
_entity_poly.entity_id
_entity_poly.type
_entity_poly.pdbx_seq_one_letter_code
_entity_poly.pdbx_strand_id
1 'polypeptide(L)'
;MRYLINLCYNGSKFYGYQVQKDKLTVEGEIEKCLSTIFNRNINTIASSRTDRYVHANNQYCYFDIDIKVDINGLKRSINSMINDYIYIKDISESDIDTRRDVINKEYIYKINMGEYNPIEVEYVNQYNKIISEDVLKEFISRISGEHNFRSFTSDKDNNNYVRNIMISYYIDGDILYLVFNSKGFLRYMIRNIVGLLLDINDGKKSISDIDMIFESKNRCSLLRCASGCGLYLNKIEFKR
;
A
#
# COMPACT_ATOMS: atom_id res chain seq x y z
N MET A 1 8.73 -7.48 25.98
CA MET A 1 7.30 -7.56 25.61
C MET A 1 7.15 -6.91 24.25
N ARG A 2 6.33 -7.48 23.38
CA ARG A 2 6.02 -6.90 22.07
C ARG A 2 4.68 -6.21 22.10
N TYR A 3 4.60 -5.01 21.51
CA TYR A 3 3.37 -4.24 21.36
C TYR A 3 3.08 -4.03 19.89
N LEU A 4 1.94 -4.55 19.43
CA LEU A 4 1.42 -4.38 18.08
C LEU A 4 0.59 -3.10 18.01
N ILE A 5 0.86 -2.27 17.03
CA ILE A 5 0.15 -1.01 16.77
C ILE A 5 -0.62 -1.13 15.46
N ASN A 6 -1.93 -0.88 15.50
CA ASN A 6 -2.77 -0.65 14.31
C ASN A 6 -2.93 0.86 14.11
N LEU A 7 -2.67 1.34 12.91
CA LEU A 7 -2.73 2.76 12.55
C LEU A 7 -3.30 3.01 11.17
N CYS A 8 -3.80 4.23 10.96
CA CYS A 8 -4.14 4.75 9.64
C CYS A 8 -3.41 6.07 9.38
N TYR A 9 -3.24 6.42 8.10
CA TYR A 9 -2.59 7.69 7.73
C TYR A 9 -2.95 8.17 6.33
N ASN A 10 -2.89 9.50 6.17
CA ASN A 10 -2.92 10.16 4.88
C ASN A 10 -1.51 10.21 4.28
N GLY A 11 -1.23 9.36 3.31
CA GLY A 11 0.12 9.23 2.72
C GLY A 11 0.55 10.42 1.85
N SER A 12 -0.37 11.33 1.47
CA SER A 12 -0.04 12.50 0.65
C SER A 12 0.91 13.47 1.35
N LYS A 13 0.92 13.43 2.69
CA LYS A 13 1.73 14.32 3.54
C LYS A 13 3.13 13.75 3.86
N PHE A 14 3.42 12.52 3.44
CA PHE A 14 4.67 11.83 3.78
C PHE A 14 5.47 11.41 2.54
N TYR A 15 6.76 11.30 2.71
CA TYR A 15 7.68 10.74 1.71
C TYR A 15 7.68 9.20 1.70
N GLY A 16 6.56 8.59 2.09
CA GLY A 16 6.33 7.16 2.26
C GLY A 16 6.42 6.74 3.72
N TYR A 17 6.35 5.41 3.93
CA TYR A 17 6.33 4.86 5.28
C TYR A 17 7.72 4.89 5.93
N GLN A 18 8.73 4.30 5.27
CA GLN A 18 10.04 4.02 5.83
C GLN A 18 10.86 5.29 6.10
N VAL A 19 11.57 5.33 7.23
CA VAL A 19 12.50 6.41 7.59
C VAL A 19 13.48 6.70 6.45
N GLN A 20 13.63 7.97 6.12
CA GLN A 20 14.57 8.53 5.15
C GLN A 20 15.21 9.77 5.74
N LYS A 21 16.49 9.97 5.46
CA LYS A 21 17.24 11.13 5.93
C LYS A 21 16.56 12.43 5.46
N ASP A 22 16.33 13.35 6.37
CA ASP A 22 15.76 14.69 6.14
C ASP A 22 14.38 14.69 5.45
N LYS A 23 13.58 13.62 5.64
CA LYS A 23 12.23 13.50 5.10
C LYS A 23 11.23 13.17 6.18
N LEU A 24 10.04 13.77 6.07
CA LEU A 24 8.89 13.42 6.88
C LEU A 24 8.33 12.07 6.41
N THR A 25 8.33 11.08 7.30
CA THR A 25 7.89 9.70 7.02
C THR A 25 7.02 9.19 8.15
N VAL A 26 6.12 8.24 7.85
CA VAL A 26 5.18 7.69 8.86
C VAL A 26 5.93 6.98 9.97
N GLU A 27 6.89 6.12 9.65
CA GLU A 27 7.73 5.38 10.60
C GLU A 27 8.52 6.34 11.50
N GLY A 28 9.11 7.40 10.92
CA GLY A 28 9.87 8.38 11.67
C GLY A 28 9.04 9.15 12.71
N GLU A 29 7.78 9.50 12.37
CA GLU A 29 6.88 10.15 13.32
C GLU A 29 6.48 9.22 14.47
N ILE A 30 6.20 7.96 14.18
CA ILE A 30 5.86 6.95 15.22
C ILE A 30 7.06 6.73 16.15
N GLU A 31 8.25 6.50 15.60
CA GLU A 31 9.47 6.25 16.36
C GLU A 31 9.88 7.45 17.22
N LYS A 32 9.70 8.67 16.70
CA LYS A 32 9.90 9.92 17.45
C LYS A 32 8.98 9.99 18.67
N CYS A 33 7.68 9.73 18.49
CA CYS A 33 6.72 9.74 19.60
C CYS A 33 7.07 8.69 20.65
N LEU A 34 7.31 7.45 20.23
CA LEU A 34 7.68 6.35 21.13
C LEU A 34 8.98 6.65 21.87
N SER A 35 10.00 7.15 21.17
CA SER A 35 11.29 7.48 21.77
C SER A 35 11.19 8.61 22.79
N THR A 36 10.32 9.60 22.55
CA THR A 36 10.04 10.66 23.50
C THR A 36 9.33 10.13 24.75
N ILE A 37 8.29 9.30 24.59
CA ILE A 37 7.53 8.75 25.70
C ILE A 37 8.39 7.86 26.61
N PHE A 38 9.22 7.01 26.00
CA PHE A 38 10.05 6.04 26.74
C PHE A 38 11.44 6.59 27.10
N ASN A 39 11.77 7.82 26.70
CA ASN A 39 13.08 8.46 26.90
C ASN A 39 14.26 7.57 26.46
N ARG A 40 14.09 6.83 25.37
CA ARG A 40 15.09 5.96 24.74
C ARG A 40 14.75 5.70 23.26
N ASN A 41 15.72 5.35 22.45
CA ASN A 41 15.48 5.02 21.06
C ASN A 41 14.61 3.77 20.92
N ILE A 42 13.47 3.90 20.23
CA ILE A 42 12.53 2.81 19.92
C ILE A 42 12.39 2.73 18.42
N ASN A 43 12.74 1.58 17.86
CA ASN A 43 12.53 1.28 16.45
C ASN A 43 11.27 0.44 16.27
N THR A 44 10.60 0.61 15.14
CA THR A 44 9.40 -0.14 14.79
C THR A 44 9.63 -1.08 13.61
N ILE A 45 8.84 -2.14 13.53
CA ILE A 45 8.87 -3.08 12.40
C ILE A 45 7.48 -3.15 11.78
N ALA A 46 7.35 -2.62 10.57
CA ALA A 46 6.08 -2.56 9.86
C ALA A 46 5.79 -3.80 9.02
N SER A 47 4.50 -4.08 8.84
CA SER A 47 4.03 -5.12 7.93
C SER A 47 4.24 -4.76 6.46
N SER A 48 4.00 -3.51 6.09
CA SER A 48 4.14 -3.02 4.71
C SER A 48 4.86 -1.69 4.66
N ARG A 49 5.76 -1.54 3.69
CA ARG A 49 6.37 -0.26 3.35
C ARG A 49 5.57 0.34 2.20
N THR A 50 4.79 1.38 2.46
CA THR A 50 4.06 2.10 1.43
C THR A 50 4.94 3.16 0.78
N ASP A 51 4.74 3.37 -0.51
CA ASP A 51 5.41 4.43 -1.27
C ASP A 51 4.87 5.83 -0.89
N ARG A 52 5.55 6.86 -1.36
CA ARG A 52 5.06 8.24 -1.28
C ARG A 52 3.66 8.37 -1.88
N TYR A 53 2.78 9.13 -1.23
CA TYR A 53 1.36 9.34 -1.55
C TYR A 53 0.45 8.14 -1.34
N VAL A 54 0.93 6.99 -0.93
CA VAL A 54 0.10 5.81 -0.66
C VAL A 54 -0.47 5.90 0.75
N HIS A 55 -1.78 5.76 0.86
CA HIS A 55 -2.52 5.82 2.13
C HIS A 55 -2.58 4.46 2.82
N ALA A 56 -2.98 4.46 4.08
CA ALA A 56 -3.34 3.24 4.78
C ALA A 56 -4.58 3.45 5.65
N ASN A 57 -5.55 2.54 5.53
CA ASN A 57 -6.68 2.42 6.43
C ASN A 57 -6.32 1.55 7.64
N ASN A 58 -5.51 0.50 7.44
CA ASN A 58 -5.06 -0.41 8.48
C ASN A 58 -3.62 -0.87 8.21
N GLN A 59 -2.65 -0.10 8.67
CA GLN A 59 -1.25 -0.50 8.75
C GLN A 59 -0.98 -1.10 10.11
N TYR A 60 -0.04 -2.03 10.16
CA TYR A 60 0.44 -2.61 11.42
C TYR A 60 1.96 -2.47 11.53
N CYS A 61 2.42 -2.07 12.71
CA CYS A 61 3.82 -2.18 13.10
C CYS A 61 3.90 -2.68 14.55
N TYR A 62 5.07 -3.17 14.96
CA TYR A 62 5.32 -3.49 16.34
C TYR A 62 6.63 -2.90 16.83
N PHE A 63 6.76 -2.75 18.13
CA PHE A 63 8.00 -2.48 18.82
C PHE A 63 8.16 -3.42 20.03
N ASP A 64 9.39 -3.69 20.41
CA ASP A 64 9.73 -4.51 21.57
C ASP A 64 10.27 -3.61 22.69
N ILE A 65 9.81 -3.84 23.93
CA ILE A 65 10.23 -3.11 25.11
C ILE A 65 10.22 -4.03 26.34
N ASP A 66 11.13 -3.79 27.28
CA ASP A 66 11.36 -4.64 28.47
C ASP A 66 10.47 -4.31 29.68
N ILE A 67 9.60 -3.31 29.55
CA ILE A 67 8.68 -2.86 30.61
C ILE A 67 7.23 -3.12 30.20
N LYS A 68 6.36 -3.35 31.19
CA LYS A 68 4.91 -3.41 31.00
C LYS A 68 4.36 -1.99 30.77
N VAL A 69 3.52 -1.84 29.76
CA VAL A 69 2.99 -0.54 29.34
C VAL A 69 1.50 -0.45 29.64
N ASP A 70 1.05 0.70 30.13
CA ASP A 70 -0.37 1.07 30.11
C ASP A 70 -0.77 1.36 28.65
N ILE A 71 -1.41 0.39 28.00
CA ILE A 71 -1.79 0.45 26.58
C ILE A 71 -2.71 1.64 26.28
N ASN A 72 -3.70 1.91 27.15
CA ASN A 72 -4.64 3.01 26.95
C ASN A 72 -3.97 4.37 27.13
N GLY A 73 -3.08 4.49 28.11
CA GLY A 73 -2.26 5.68 28.33
C GLY A 73 -1.33 5.93 27.16
N LEU A 74 -0.62 4.88 26.70
CA LEU A 74 0.29 4.97 25.54
C LEU A 74 -0.45 5.43 24.28
N LYS A 75 -1.60 4.81 23.95
CA LYS A 75 -2.40 5.20 22.78
C LYS A 75 -2.82 6.67 22.82
N ARG A 76 -3.30 7.16 23.99
CA ARG A 76 -3.67 8.58 24.18
C ARG A 76 -2.45 9.49 24.00
N SER A 77 -1.32 9.13 24.61
CA SER A 77 -0.09 9.92 24.55
C SER A 77 0.45 10.03 23.13
N ILE A 78 0.49 8.91 22.38
CA ILE A 78 0.93 8.97 20.98
C ILE A 78 -0.01 9.85 20.17
N ASN A 79 -1.33 9.63 20.23
CA ASN A 79 -2.31 10.40 19.43
C ASN A 79 -2.36 11.90 19.80
N SER A 80 -1.89 12.30 20.98
CA SER A 80 -1.78 13.72 21.34
C SER A 80 -0.49 14.39 20.84
N MET A 81 0.50 13.63 20.43
CA MET A 81 1.83 14.11 20.03
C MET A 81 2.12 13.92 18.55
N ILE A 82 1.53 12.90 17.94
CA ILE A 82 1.81 12.51 16.57
C ILE A 82 1.20 13.51 15.58
N ASN A 83 1.77 13.56 14.39
CA ASN A 83 1.28 14.38 13.29
C ASN A 83 -0.21 14.11 12.99
N ASP A 84 -1.01 15.15 12.77
CA ASP A 84 -2.48 15.09 12.54
C ASP A 84 -2.91 14.19 11.36
N TYR A 85 -1.98 13.82 10.50
CA TYR A 85 -2.24 12.92 9.36
C TYR A 85 -1.98 11.43 9.65
N ILE A 86 -1.66 11.09 10.92
CA ILE A 86 -1.51 9.71 11.43
C ILE A 86 -2.44 9.54 12.63
N TYR A 87 -3.13 8.41 12.71
CA TYR A 87 -3.94 8.07 13.86
C TYR A 87 -3.69 6.63 14.30
N ILE A 88 -3.37 6.44 15.59
CA ILE A 88 -3.23 5.13 16.21
C ILE A 88 -4.61 4.63 16.59
N LYS A 89 -5.07 3.59 15.90
CA LYS A 89 -6.42 3.00 16.07
C LYS A 89 -6.46 2.07 17.28
N ASP A 90 -5.41 1.26 17.43
CA ASP A 90 -5.31 0.29 18.51
C ASP A 90 -3.86 -0.04 18.85
N ILE A 91 -3.62 -0.46 20.10
CA ILE A 91 -2.37 -1.05 20.58
C ILE A 91 -2.72 -2.28 21.41
N SER A 92 -2.01 -3.38 21.20
CA SER A 92 -2.18 -4.61 21.96
C SER A 92 -0.84 -5.30 22.25
N GLU A 93 -0.73 -5.98 23.38
CA GLU A 93 0.36 -6.92 23.62
C GLU A 93 0.16 -8.14 22.71
N SER A 94 1.21 -8.56 21.97
CA SER A 94 1.08 -9.60 20.95
C SER A 94 2.44 -10.18 20.60
N ASP A 95 2.47 -11.46 20.27
CA ASP A 95 3.66 -12.14 19.75
C ASP A 95 3.76 -12.10 18.21
N ILE A 96 2.82 -11.44 17.53
CA ILE A 96 2.77 -11.36 16.07
C ILE A 96 4.05 -10.70 15.52
N ASP A 97 4.69 -11.38 14.57
CA ASP A 97 5.67 -10.79 13.68
C ASP A 97 4.96 -10.23 12.44
N THR A 98 4.89 -8.90 12.34
CA THR A 98 4.14 -8.22 11.28
C THR A 98 4.63 -8.51 9.86
N ARG A 99 5.77 -9.17 9.68
CA ARG A 99 6.31 -9.59 8.37
C ARG A 99 6.10 -11.06 8.08
N ARG A 100 6.29 -11.93 9.09
CA ARG A 100 6.29 -13.40 8.93
C ARG A 100 4.90 -14.01 9.04
N ASP A 101 4.06 -13.41 9.89
CA ASP A 101 2.75 -13.99 10.24
C ASP A 101 1.62 -13.50 9.33
N VAL A 102 1.92 -12.67 8.34
CA VAL A 102 0.94 -12.21 7.35
C VAL A 102 0.47 -13.37 6.49
N ILE A 103 -0.86 -13.52 6.40
CA ILE A 103 -1.53 -14.46 5.49
C ILE A 103 -2.14 -13.75 4.28
N ASN A 104 -2.65 -12.53 4.44
CA ASN A 104 -3.19 -11.74 3.37
C ASN A 104 -2.99 -10.23 3.60
N LYS A 105 -2.80 -9.49 2.51
CA LYS A 105 -2.83 -8.03 2.43
C LYS A 105 -3.82 -7.63 1.36
N GLU A 106 -4.75 -6.77 1.72
CA GLU A 106 -5.68 -6.17 0.80
C GLU A 106 -5.31 -4.72 0.56
N TYR A 107 -5.20 -4.37 -0.74
CA TYR A 107 -5.05 -3.00 -1.20
C TYR A 107 -6.24 -2.61 -2.06
N ILE A 108 -6.64 -1.36 -1.97
CA ILE A 108 -7.67 -0.77 -2.84
C ILE A 108 -7.02 0.34 -3.65
N TYR A 109 -7.26 0.34 -4.96
CA TYR A 109 -6.87 1.44 -5.83
C TYR A 109 -8.12 2.14 -6.38
N LYS A 110 -8.23 3.46 -6.18
CA LYS A 110 -9.38 4.28 -6.55
C LYS A 110 -9.06 5.09 -7.80
N ILE A 111 -9.94 5.03 -8.80
CA ILE A 111 -9.82 5.74 -10.08
C ILE A 111 -11.10 6.53 -10.32
N ASN A 112 -11.02 7.85 -10.43
CA ASN A 112 -12.11 8.67 -10.91
C ASN A 112 -12.19 8.57 -12.44
N MET A 113 -13.30 8.04 -12.95
CA MET A 113 -13.61 7.92 -14.37
C MET A 113 -14.49 9.09 -14.89
N GLY A 114 -15.12 9.83 -13.97
CA GLY A 114 -15.99 10.97 -14.27
C GLY A 114 -15.25 12.29 -14.44
N GLU A 115 -15.91 13.39 -14.15
CA GLU A 115 -15.33 14.73 -14.23
C GLU A 115 -14.18 14.92 -13.24
N TYR A 116 -13.23 15.78 -13.59
CA TYR A 116 -12.10 16.11 -12.74
C TYR A 116 -12.57 16.79 -11.43
N ASN A 117 -12.15 16.23 -10.29
CA ASN A 117 -12.44 16.78 -8.97
C ASN A 117 -11.16 17.23 -8.25
N PRO A 118 -10.86 18.54 -8.20
CA PRO A 118 -9.65 19.05 -7.56
C PRO A 118 -9.59 18.82 -6.06
N ILE A 119 -10.73 18.59 -5.38
CA ILE A 119 -10.78 18.32 -3.94
C ILE A 119 -10.25 16.92 -3.62
N GLU A 120 -10.39 15.98 -4.54
CA GLU A 120 -10.03 14.58 -4.36
C GLU A 120 -8.67 14.18 -4.95
N VAL A 121 -7.93 15.11 -5.54
CA VAL A 121 -6.64 14.81 -6.22
C VAL A 121 -5.60 14.13 -5.33
N GLU A 122 -5.67 14.35 -4.01
CA GLU A 122 -4.78 13.70 -3.05
C GLU A 122 -5.26 12.30 -2.64
N TYR A 123 -6.51 11.91 -2.97
CA TYR A 123 -7.19 10.71 -2.45
C TYR A 123 -7.64 9.73 -3.52
N VAL A 124 -7.80 10.19 -4.76
CA VAL A 124 -8.30 9.41 -5.89
C VAL A 124 -7.50 9.76 -7.14
N ASN A 125 -7.11 8.75 -7.90
CA ASN A 125 -6.44 8.98 -9.17
C ASN A 125 -7.43 9.56 -10.19
N GLN A 126 -7.24 10.81 -10.59
CA GLN A 126 -8.08 11.55 -11.54
C GLN A 126 -7.73 11.11 -12.97
N TYR A 127 -8.32 10.04 -13.45
CA TYR A 127 -8.11 9.53 -14.80
C TYR A 127 -9.04 10.19 -15.83
N ASN A 128 -10.28 10.47 -15.40
CA ASN A 128 -11.31 11.22 -16.14
C ASN A 128 -11.68 10.63 -17.50
N LYS A 129 -11.64 9.31 -17.61
CA LYS A 129 -12.07 8.53 -18.76
C LYS A 129 -12.71 7.24 -18.29
N ILE A 130 -13.76 6.84 -18.97
CA ILE A 130 -14.43 5.56 -18.71
C ILE A 130 -13.49 4.41 -19.11
N ILE A 131 -13.39 3.42 -18.25
CA ILE A 131 -12.75 2.14 -18.53
C ILE A 131 -13.87 1.14 -18.84
N SER A 132 -13.85 0.56 -20.05
CA SER A 132 -14.90 -0.38 -20.43
C SER A 132 -14.83 -1.65 -19.56
N GLU A 133 -16.01 -2.16 -19.24
CA GLU A 133 -16.13 -3.33 -18.37
C GLU A 133 -15.51 -4.60 -18.99
N ASP A 134 -15.60 -4.73 -20.32
CA ASP A 134 -14.98 -5.84 -21.05
C ASP A 134 -13.47 -5.81 -20.98
N VAL A 135 -12.86 -4.63 -21.20
CA VAL A 135 -11.41 -4.43 -21.02
C VAL A 135 -11.01 -4.74 -19.59
N LEU A 136 -11.79 -4.29 -18.61
CA LEU A 136 -11.50 -4.50 -17.20
C LEU A 136 -11.54 -5.99 -16.81
N LYS A 137 -12.59 -6.71 -17.24
CA LYS A 137 -12.75 -8.15 -16.98
C LYS A 137 -11.62 -8.98 -17.63
N GLU A 138 -11.32 -8.70 -18.88
CA GLU A 138 -10.24 -9.41 -19.59
C GLU A 138 -8.88 -9.10 -18.97
N PHE A 139 -8.59 -7.83 -18.65
CA PHE A 139 -7.37 -7.43 -17.96
C PHE A 139 -7.20 -8.16 -16.63
N ILE A 140 -8.23 -8.15 -15.78
CA ILE A 140 -8.21 -8.79 -14.47
C ILE A 140 -7.97 -10.30 -14.61
N SER A 141 -8.62 -10.97 -15.57
CA SER A 141 -8.46 -12.40 -15.79
C SER A 141 -7.03 -12.81 -16.16
N ARG A 142 -6.29 -11.95 -16.90
CA ARG A 142 -4.90 -12.20 -17.31
C ARG A 142 -3.86 -11.85 -16.24
N ILE A 143 -4.16 -10.88 -15.37
CA ILE A 143 -3.22 -10.45 -14.33
C ILE A 143 -3.39 -11.26 -13.05
N SER A 144 -4.60 -11.73 -12.74
CA SER A 144 -4.87 -12.54 -11.54
C SER A 144 -4.24 -13.91 -11.64
N GLY A 145 -3.86 -14.47 -10.48
CA GLY A 145 -3.21 -15.78 -10.38
C GLY A 145 -1.73 -15.66 -10.02
N GLU A 146 -1.01 -16.78 -10.22
CA GLU A 146 0.41 -16.88 -9.92
C GLU A 146 1.24 -16.52 -11.13
N HIS A 147 1.99 -15.43 -11.07
CA HIS A 147 2.86 -14.96 -12.14
C HIS A 147 4.20 -14.44 -11.60
N ASN A 148 5.19 -14.34 -12.50
CA ASN A 148 6.44 -13.65 -12.22
C ASN A 148 6.29 -12.16 -12.52
N PHE A 149 6.14 -11.35 -11.48
CA PHE A 149 5.93 -9.89 -11.56
C PHE A 149 7.22 -9.07 -11.68
N ARG A 150 8.30 -9.65 -12.20
CA ARG A 150 9.58 -8.93 -12.37
C ARG A 150 9.43 -7.65 -13.21
N SER A 151 8.61 -7.64 -14.25
CA SER A 151 8.33 -6.47 -15.09
C SER A 151 7.54 -5.37 -14.34
N PHE A 152 6.87 -5.71 -13.24
CA PHE A 152 6.01 -4.79 -12.50
C PHE A 152 6.67 -4.16 -11.27
N THR A 153 7.97 -4.39 -11.06
CA THR A 153 8.69 -3.85 -9.90
C THR A 153 9.94 -3.10 -10.29
N SER A 154 10.32 -2.12 -9.48
CA SER A 154 11.62 -1.46 -9.55
C SER A 154 12.69 -2.13 -8.67
N ASP A 155 12.30 -3.13 -7.88
CA ASP A 155 13.21 -3.85 -7.00
C ASP A 155 14.08 -4.80 -7.82
N LYS A 156 15.40 -4.55 -7.84
CA LYS A 156 16.37 -5.33 -8.63
C LYS A 156 16.99 -6.46 -7.83
N ASP A 157 16.96 -6.38 -6.51
CA ASP A 157 17.70 -7.25 -5.61
C ASP A 157 16.81 -8.30 -4.92
N ASN A 158 15.58 -8.45 -5.38
CA ASN A 158 14.65 -9.45 -4.84
C ASN A 158 14.96 -10.82 -5.43
N ASN A 159 15.08 -11.83 -4.56
CA ASN A 159 15.36 -13.21 -4.98
C ASN A 159 14.11 -13.95 -5.49
N ASN A 160 12.91 -13.41 -5.24
CA ASN A 160 11.65 -14.02 -5.66
C ASN A 160 10.65 -12.97 -6.14
N TYR A 161 10.31 -13.02 -7.42
CA TYR A 161 9.33 -12.12 -8.05
C TYR A 161 7.98 -12.80 -8.30
N VAL A 162 7.82 -14.10 -7.97
CA VAL A 162 6.56 -14.81 -8.12
C VAL A 162 5.58 -14.36 -7.02
N ARG A 163 4.40 -13.98 -7.43
CA ARG A 163 3.28 -13.63 -6.53
C ARG A 163 2.01 -14.28 -7.07
N ASN A 164 1.17 -14.74 -6.13
CA ASN A 164 -0.21 -15.11 -6.44
C ASN A 164 -1.11 -13.96 -5.98
N ILE A 165 -1.79 -13.31 -6.92
CA ILE A 165 -2.66 -12.17 -6.64
C ILE A 165 -4.10 -12.45 -7.10
N MET A 166 -5.04 -11.96 -6.34
CA MET A 166 -6.45 -11.93 -6.71
C MET A 166 -6.88 -10.48 -6.88
N ILE A 167 -7.51 -10.17 -8.01
CA ILE A 167 -8.04 -8.84 -8.28
C ILE A 167 -9.56 -8.95 -8.44
N SER A 168 -10.28 -8.07 -7.77
CA SER A 168 -11.71 -7.83 -7.97
C SER A 168 -11.96 -6.33 -8.13
N TYR A 169 -13.17 -5.96 -8.54
CA TYR A 169 -13.54 -4.55 -8.68
C TYR A 169 -15.00 -4.31 -8.34
N TYR A 170 -15.30 -3.08 -8.03
CA TYR A 170 -16.65 -2.53 -7.99
C TYR A 170 -16.61 -1.05 -8.39
N ILE A 171 -17.77 -0.51 -8.79
CA ILE A 171 -17.93 0.89 -9.17
C ILE A 171 -18.95 1.52 -8.22
N ASP A 172 -18.64 2.68 -7.69
CA ASP A 172 -19.54 3.49 -6.88
C ASP A 172 -19.55 4.93 -7.43
N GLY A 173 -20.66 5.33 -8.02
CA GLY A 173 -20.74 6.55 -8.83
C GLY A 173 -19.74 6.52 -9.98
N ASP A 174 -18.90 7.53 -10.06
CA ASP A 174 -17.85 7.65 -11.07
C ASP A 174 -16.50 7.03 -10.64
N ILE A 175 -16.43 6.42 -9.45
CA ILE A 175 -15.19 5.88 -8.92
C ILE A 175 -15.12 4.38 -9.14
N LEU A 176 -14.09 3.92 -9.86
CA LEU A 176 -13.71 2.52 -9.94
C LEU A 176 -12.78 2.16 -8.79
N TYR A 177 -13.13 1.12 -8.06
CA TYR A 177 -12.35 0.51 -6.99
C TYR A 177 -11.78 -0.82 -7.47
N LEU A 178 -10.45 -0.91 -7.58
CA LEU A 178 -9.74 -2.16 -7.83
C LEU A 178 -9.22 -2.70 -6.49
N VAL A 179 -9.61 -3.92 -6.14
CA VAL A 179 -9.24 -4.58 -4.88
C VAL A 179 -8.22 -5.67 -5.18
N PHE A 180 -7.03 -5.55 -4.57
CA PHE A 180 -5.90 -6.47 -4.75
C PHE A 180 -5.65 -7.25 -3.46
N ASN A 181 -5.67 -8.57 -3.54
CA ASN A 181 -5.40 -9.47 -2.44
C ASN A 181 -4.19 -10.35 -2.74
N SER A 182 -3.23 -10.45 -1.80
CA SER A 182 -2.07 -11.32 -1.86
C SER A 182 -1.40 -11.40 -0.50
N LYS A 183 -0.57 -12.41 -0.26
CA LYS A 183 0.32 -12.48 0.91
C LYS A 183 1.34 -11.34 0.95
N GLY A 184 1.74 -10.82 -0.21
CA GLY A 184 2.68 -9.72 -0.32
C GLY A 184 2.84 -9.19 -1.73
N PHE A 185 3.16 -7.93 -1.84
CA PHE A 185 3.36 -7.22 -3.11
C PHE A 185 4.81 -6.73 -3.22
N LEU A 186 5.31 -6.64 -4.45
CA LEU A 186 6.60 -6.05 -4.76
C LEU A 186 6.49 -4.51 -4.79
N ARG A 187 7.62 -3.85 -4.68
CA ARG A 187 7.68 -2.38 -4.75
C ARG A 187 7.10 -1.87 -6.06
N TYR A 188 6.19 -0.89 -6.00
CA TYR A 188 5.43 -0.29 -7.11
C TYR A 188 4.51 -1.26 -7.88
N MET A 189 4.42 -2.54 -7.52
CA MET A 189 3.74 -3.57 -8.30
C MET A 189 2.29 -3.19 -8.64
N ILE A 190 1.45 -2.87 -7.66
CA ILE A 190 0.05 -2.51 -7.90
C ILE A 190 -0.06 -1.28 -8.80
N ARG A 191 0.73 -0.25 -8.54
CA ARG A 191 0.73 0.99 -9.33
C ARG A 191 1.17 0.77 -10.78
N ASN A 192 2.07 -0.16 -11.02
CA ASN A 192 2.48 -0.57 -12.37
C ASN A 192 1.41 -1.39 -13.07
N ILE A 193 0.70 -2.27 -12.35
CA ILE A 193 -0.45 -3.02 -12.88
C ILE A 193 -1.56 -2.03 -13.29
N VAL A 194 -1.92 -1.09 -12.41
CA VAL A 194 -2.91 -0.07 -12.74
C VAL A 194 -2.43 0.81 -13.89
N GLY A 195 -1.15 1.20 -13.92
CA GLY A 195 -0.58 1.96 -15.03
C GLY A 195 -0.76 1.27 -16.37
N LEU A 196 -0.54 -0.05 -16.42
CA LEU A 196 -0.77 -0.85 -17.63
C LEU A 196 -2.24 -0.87 -18.05
N LEU A 197 -3.19 -1.03 -17.09
CA LEU A 197 -4.62 -0.93 -17.38
C LEU A 197 -4.97 0.41 -18.05
N LEU A 198 -4.46 1.52 -17.51
CA LEU A 198 -4.71 2.85 -18.05
C LEU A 198 -4.06 3.05 -19.44
N ASP A 199 -2.89 2.45 -19.69
CA ASP A 199 -2.23 2.49 -20.99
C ASP A 199 -2.99 1.65 -22.04
N ILE A 200 -3.58 0.52 -21.64
CA ILE A 200 -4.45 -0.29 -22.50
C ILE A 200 -5.73 0.48 -22.83
N ASN A 201 -6.39 1.08 -21.84
CA ASN A 201 -7.59 1.88 -22.07
C ASN A 201 -7.33 3.14 -22.91
N ASP A 202 -6.11 3.70 -22.84
CA ASP A 202 -5.68 4.82 -23.70
C ASP A 202 -5.27 4.38 -25.13
N GLY A 203 -5.30 3.06 -25.45
CA GLY A 203 -4.87 2.50 -26.74
C GLY A 203 -3.35 2.53 -26.98
N LYS A 204 -2.54 2.79 -25.95
CA LYS A 204 -1.06 2.80 -26.04
C LYS A 204 -0.46 1.41 -25.92
N LYS A 205 -1.22 0.49 -25.37
CA LYS A 205 -0.93 -0.93 -25.23
C LYS A 205 -2.19 -1.70 -25.55
N SER A 206 -2.03 -2.99 -25.90
CA SER A 206 -3.14 -3.92 -26.10
C SER A 206 -3.20 -4.95 -24.98
N ILE A 207 -4.33 -5.62 -24.84
CA ILE A 207 -4.47 -6.75 -23.90
C ILE A 207 -3.46 -7.87 -24.21
N SER A 208 -3.15 -8.11 -25.49
CA SER A 208 -2.17 -9.11 -25.91
C SER A 208 -0.73 -8.77 -25.48
N ASP A 209 -0.41 -7.51 -25.17
CA ASP A 209 0.91 -7.13 -24.68
C ASP A 209 1.17 -7.66 -23.24
N ILE A 210 0.15 -8.06 -22.50
CA ILE A 210 0.29 -8.53 -21.11
C ILE A 210 1.22 -9.74 -21.05
N ASP A 211 1.03 -10.72 -21.92
CA ASP A 211 1.83 -11.95 -21.95
C ASP A 211 3.29 -11.65 -22.29
N MET A 212 3.53 -10.80 -23.28
CA MET A 212 4.88 -10.32 -23.64
C MET A 212 5.55 -9.55 -22.50
N ILE A 213 4.78 -8.75 -21.72
CA ILE A 213 5.31 -8.02 -20.57
C ILE A 213 5.75 -9.00 -19.47
N PHE A 214 4.98 -10.05 -19.18
CA PHE A 214 5.38 -11.08 -18.23
C PHE A 214 6.62 -11.85 -18.69
N GLU A 215 6.69 -12.23 -19.96
CA GLU A 215 7.82 -12.95 -20.55
C GLU A 215 9.11 -12.12 -20.58
N SER A 216 9.00 -10.81 -20.86
CA SER A 216 10.14 -9.91 -20.96
C SER A 216 10.94 -9.78 -19.65
N LYS A 217 10.29 -9.96 -18.51
CA LYS A 217 10.87 -9.76 -17.15
C LYS A 217 11.60 -8.42 -17.02
N ASN A 218 11.17 -7.42 -17.79
CA ASN A 218 11.82 -6.12 -17.92
C ASN A 218 10.84 -4.99 -17.57
N ARG A 219 11.18 -4.18 -16.56
CA ARG A 219 10.37 -3.01 -16.14
C ARG A 219 10.20 -1.98 -17.26
N CYS A 220 11.16 -1.86 -18.18
CA CYS A 220 11.09 -0.91 -19.29
C CYS A 220 9.99 -1.24 -20.32
N SER A 221 9.38 -2.44 -20.28
CA SER A 221 8.21 -2.77 -21.09
C SER A 221 6.93 -2.04 -20.69
N LEU A 222 6.89 -1.44 -19.48
CA LEU A 222 5.78 -0.64 -18.98
C LEU A 222 6.02 0.85 -19.23
N LEU A 223 4.98 1.59 -19.65
CA LEU A 223 5.05 3.02 -19.97
C LEU A 223 4.77 3.89 -18.74
N ARG A 224 3.79 3.49 -17.93
CA ARG A 224 3.24 4.30 -16.82
C ARG A 224 3.36 3.58 -15.48
N CYS A 225 3.60 4.35 -14.43
CA CYS A 225 3.34 3.97 -13.05
C CYS A 225 2.21 4.86 -12.52
N ALA A 226 1.07 4.28 -12.15
CA ALA A 226 -0.07 5.06 -11.67
C ALA A 226 0.26 5.84 -10.38
N SER A 227 -0.46 6.94 -10.13
CA SER A 227 -0.25 7.78 -8.95
C SER A 227 -0.40 6.99 -7.65
N GLY A 228 0.35 7.37 -6.62
CA GLY A 228 0.21 6.78 -5.27
C GLY A 228 -1.09 7.21 -4.57
N CYS A 229 -1.66 8.38 -4.92
CA CYS A 229 -2.82 8.96 -4.24
C CYS A 229 -4.10 8.10 -4.33
N GLY A 230 -4.23 7.26 -5.35
CA GLY A 230 -5.35 6.32 -5.46
C GLY A 230 -5.16 5.03 -4.64
N LEU A 231 -3.95 4.75 -4.12
CA LEU A 231 -3.62 3.46 -3.50
C LEU A 231 -3.75 3.52 -1.97
N TYR A 232 -4.45 2.52 -1.42
CA TYR A 232 -4.71 2.36 0.01
C TYR A 232 -4.34 0.96 0.47
N LEU A 233 -3.48 0.84 1.48
CA LEU A 233 -3.37 -0.38 2.27
C LEU A 233 -4.63 -0.50 3.14
N ASN A 234 -5.55 -1.37 2.75
CA ASN A 234 -6.88 -1.44 3.36
C ASN A 234 -6.96 -2.39 4.54
N LYS A 235 -6.39 -3.60 4.40
CA LYS A 235 -6.46 -4.63 5.43
C LYS A 235 -5.21 -5.50 5.43
N ILE A 236 -4.80 -5.96 6.61
CA ILE A 236 -3.78 -7.00 6.78
C ILE A 236 -4.37 -8.07 7.69
N GLU A 237 -4.19 -9.32 7.30
CA GLU A 237 -4.60 -10.49 8.08
C GLU A 237 -3.37 -11.28 8.53
N PHE A 238 -3.36 -11.65 9.79
CA PHE A 238 -2.29 -12.42 10.40
C PHE A 238 -2.77 -13.84 10.74
N LYS A 239 -1.82 -14.77 10.85
CA LYS A 239 -2.09 -16.08 11.46
C LYS A 239 -2.59 -15.87 12.89
N ARG A 240 -3.56 -16.67 13.27
CA ARG A 240 -4.06 -16.76 14.65
C ARG A 240 -3.14 -17.62 15.49
#